data_acbc20b3242508b2bb28393b6093c187
#
_entry.id   acbc20b3242508b2bb28393b6093c187
#
_cell.length_a   1.000
_cell.length_b   1.000
_cell.length_c   1.000
_cell.angle_alpha   90.00
_cell.angle_beta   90.00
_cell.angle_gamma   90.00
#
_symmetry.space_group_name_H-M   'P 1'
#
loop_
_entity.id
_entity.type
_entity.pdbx_description
1 polymer ?
#
loop_
_entity_poly.entity_id
_entity_poly.type
_entity_poly.pdbx_seq_one_letter_code
_entity_poly.pdbx_strand_id
1 'polypeptide(L)'
;MESQILKGLNQAQREAVVNYDSPSLIIAGAGSGKTRVLTSRIAYMIEQGVAPYNILALTFTNKAAEQMRERIAQMLPDGRHRYIRMGTFHSVFSRILRDNADRIGFPQSFTIYEPSDCKNLLKTIVRELNLDDTKYKPAMLASRISYAKNCLVTPGAYLANASFGAEDRRMQIPEFGNIYNIYCARCKRNGAMDFDDLLLQTNILLRDCPDVTARYQEQFKYILVDEYQDTNYAQYVIIRRLSQLHSKVCVVGDDAQSIYSFRGAKIENILSFKKDFPDAMIFKLEQNYRSTRTIVEAANSVIERNSKRMEKKCFSEGDMGEKIRVLRAYTCLLYTSPS
;
A
#
# COMPACT_ATOMS: atom_id res chain seq x y z
N MET A 1 -23.06 -2.45 -28.70
CA MET A 1 -23.10 -3.74 -27.98
C MET A 1 -22.66 -3.49 -26.56
N GLU A 2 -23.31 -4.11 -25.59
CA GLU A 2 -22.87 -4.01 -24.20
C GLU A 2 -21.54 -4.76 -23.99
N SER A 3 -20.61 -4.15 -23.27
CA SER A 3 -19.30 -4.77 -23.02
C SER A 3 -19.44 -6.10 -22.27
N GLN A 4 -18.76 -7.14 -22.74
CA GLN A 4 -18.71 -8.44 -22.05
C GLN A 4 -18.06 -8.33 -20.66
N ILE A 5 -17.19 -7.33 -20.46
CA ILE A 5 -16.51 -7.07 -19.18
C ILE A 5 -17.51 -6.70 -18.08
N LEU A 6 -18.61 -6.05 -18.44
CA LEU A 6 -19.65 -5.62 -17.49
C LEU A 6 -20.63 -6.74 -17.11
N LYS A 7 -20.57 -7.88 -17.79
CA LYS A 7 -21.48 -8.99 -17.58
C LYS A 7 -21.29 -9.62 -16.18
N GLY A 8 -22.39 -9.82 -15.47
CA GLY A 8 -22.39 -10.40 -14.13
C GLY A 8 -21.85 -9.48 -13.03
N LEU A 9 -21.66 -8.18 -13.30
CA LEU A 9 -21.47 -7.17 -12.27
C LEU A 9 -22.84 -6.68 -11.79
N ASN A 10 -22.99 -6.48 -10.48
CA ASN A 10 -24.17 -5.79 -9.95
C ASN A 10 -24.11 -4.29 -10.27
N GLN A 11 -25.19 -3.54 -9.98
CA GLN A 11 -25.31 -2.14 -10.32
C GLN A 11 -24.15 -1.29 -9.73
N ALA A 12 -23.87 -1.43 -8.44
CA ALA A 12 -22.80 -0.67 -7.78
C ALA A 12 -21.40 -1.00 -8.33
N GLN A 13 -21.15 -2.27 -8.64
CA GLN A 13 -19.91 -2.72 -9.27
C GLN A 13 -19.78 -2.16 -10.69
N ARG A 14 -20.87 -2.15 -11.47
CA ARG A 14 -20.91 -1.61 -12.83
C ARG A 14 -20.63 -0.11 -12.82
N GLU A 15 -21.27 0.64 -11.94
CA GLU A 15 -21.05 2.08 -11.79
C GLU A 15 -19.60 2.38 -11.44
N ALA A 16 -18.99 1.62 -10.50
CA ALA A 16 -17.59 1.74 -10.14
C ALA A 16 -16.63 1.39 -11.29
N VAL A 17 -17.03 0.56 -12.26
CA VAL A 17 -16.21 0.20 -13.42
C VAL A 17 -16.28 1.28 -14.50
N VAL A 18 -17.46 1.80 -14.84
CA VAL A 18 -17.65 2.70 -15.98
C VAL A 18 -17.22 4.14 -15.71
N ASN A 19 -17.28 4.59 -14.45
CA ASN A 19 -16.91 5.96 -14.07
C ASN A 19 -15.39 6.08 -13.77
N TYR A 20 -14.54 5.91 -14.77
CA TYR A 20 -13.09 5.86 -14.60
C TYR A 20 -12.36 7.19 -14.84
N ASP A 21 -13.01 8.22 -15.36
CA ASP A 21 -12.38 9.51 -15.68
C ASP A 21 -12.31 10.49 -14.50
N SER A 22 -12.95 10.16 -13.37
CA SER A 22 -12.92 10.96 -12.14
C SER A 22 -12.18 10.24 -11.02
N PRO A 23 -11.63 10.98 -10.04
CA PRO A 23 -11.11 10.36 -8.82
C PRO A 23 -12.21 9.50 -8.18
N SER A 24 -11.86 8.33 -7.72
CA SER A 24 -12.85 7.39 -7.20
C SER A 24 -12.35 6.66 -5.96
N LEU A 25 -13.20 6.61 -4.93
CA LEU A 25 -13.00 5.78 -3.75
C LEU A 25 -14.06 4.66 -3.76
N ILE A 26 -13.60 3.42 -3.83
CA ILE A 26 -14.45 2.25 -3.77
C ILE A 26 -14.32 1.65 -2.36
N ILE A 27 -15.36 1.85 -1.55
CA ILE A 27 -15.46 1.29 -0.20
C ILE A 27 -16.13 -0.08 -0.34
N ALA A 28 -15.40 -1.13 -0.01
CA ALA A 28 -15.82 -2.46 -0.34
C ALA A 28 -15.67 -3.40 0.86
N GLY A 29 -16.77 -3.96 1.34
CA GLY A 29 -16.74 -4.97 2.39
C GLY A 29 -15.99 -6.23 2.00
N ALA A 30 -15.71 -7.08 2.99
CA ALA A 30 -15.15 -8.40 2.75
C ALA A 30 -16.04 -9.20 1.77
N GLY A 31 -15.44 -9.87 0.80
CA GLY A 31 -16.19 -10.71 -0.16
C GLY A 31 -17.07 -9.96 -1.15
N SER A 32 -17.02 -8.62 -1.24
CA SER A 32 -17.83 -7.81 -2.15
C SER A 32 -17.30 -7.73 -3.59
N GLY A 33 -16.18 -8.36 -3.89
CA GLY A 33 -15.58 -8.38 -5.22
C GLY A 33 -14.66 -7.20 -5.52
N LYS A 34 -13.98 -6.61 -4.51
CA LYS A 34 -12.97 -5.54 -4.65
C LYS A 34 -12.06 -5.73 -5.86
N THR A 35 -11.32 -6.83 -5.87
CA THR A 35 -10.36 -7.15 -6.94
C THR A 35 -11.05 -7.37 -8.28
N ARG A 36 -12.27 -7.93 -8.30
CA ARG A 36 -13.06 -8.10 -9.52
C ARG A 36 -13.40 -6.75 -10.14
N VAL A 37 -13.89 -5.80 -9.34
CA VAL A 37 -14.23 -4.45 -9.82
C VAL A 37 -13.00 -3.74 -10.34
N LEU A 38 -11.86 -3.82 -9.61
CA LEU A 38 -10.62 -3.16 -10.02
C LEU A 38 -10.08 -3.73 -11.35
N THR A 39 -10.07 -5.06 -11.50
CA THR A 39 -9.61 -5.71 -12.73
C THR A 39 -10.56 -5.48 -13.90
N SER A 40 -11.89 -5.49 -13.67
CA SER A 40 -12.90 -5.16 -14.69
C SER A 40 -12.78 -3.70 -15.11
N ARG A 41 -12.53 -2.76 -14.19
CA ARG A 41 -12.31 -1.34 -14.50
C ARG A 41 -11.10 -1.17 -15.42
N ILE A 42 -9.97 -1.83 -15.12
CA ILE A 42 -8.77 -1.77 -15.96
C ILE A 42 -9.06 -2.34 -17.37
N ALA A 43 -9.70 -3.49 -17.45
CA ALA A 43 -10.03 -4.11 -18.73
C ALA A 43 -10.99 -3.24 -19.54
N TYR A 44 -12.02 -2.69 -18.89
CA TYR A 44 -12.99 -1.78 -19.51
C TYR A 44 -12.33 -0.50 -20.05
N MET A 45 -11.45 0.14 -19.27
CA MET A 45 -10.68 1.31 -19.73
C MET A 45 -9.91 1.02 -21.02
N ILE A 46 -9.25 -0.14 -21.11
CA ILE A 46 -8.51 -0.56 -22.31
C ILE A 46 -9.45 -0.84 -23.48
N GLU A 47 -10.62 -1.45 -23.23
CA GLU A 47 -11.66 -1.63 -24.23
C GLU A 47 -12.19 -0.30 -24.78
N GLN A 48 -12.29 0.73 -23.92
CA GLN A 48 -12.70 2.09 -24.30
C GLN A 48 -11.57 2.91 -24.94
N GLY A 49 -10.41 2.31 -25.22
CA GLY A 49 -9.32 2.96 -25.95
C GLY A 49 -8.23 3.61 -25.07
N VAL A 50 -8.29 3.42 -23.75
CA VAL A 50 -7.18 3.86 -22.87
C VAL A 50 -5.94 3.03 -23.17
N ALA A 51 -4.83 3.68 -23.45
CA ALA A 51 -3.57 3.00 -23.73
C ALA A 51 -3.06 2.30 -22.45
N PRO A 52 -2.74 1.00 -22.50
CA PRO A 52 -2.35 0.23 -21.30
C PRO A 52 -1.15 0.79 -20.55
N TYR A 53 -0.18 1.38 -21.26
CA TYR A 53 1.00 2.00 -20.64
C TYR A 53 0.69 3.29 -19.85
N ASN A 54 -0.51 3.85 -20.01
CA ASN A 54 -1.01 4.98 -19.22
C ASN A 54 -1.63 4.54 -17.89
N ILE A 55 -1.71 3.24 -17.64
CA ILE A 55 -2.31 2.68 -16.44
C ILE A 55 -1.23 2.19 -15.48
N LEU A 56 -1.25 2.72 -14.26
CA LEU A 56 -0.47 2.26 -13.10
C LEU A 56 -1.40 1.55 -12.13
N ALA A 57 -1.21 0.25 -11.91
CA ALA A 57 -1.98 -0.54 -10.95
C ALA A 57 -1.09 -1.05 -9.82
N LEU A 58 -1.39 -0.65 -8.60
CA LEU A 58 -0.60 -0.93 -7.40
C LEU A 58 -1.36 -1.83 -6.42
N THR A 59 -0.65 -2.79 -5.84
CA THR A 59 -1.17 -3.68 -4.79
C THR A 59 -0.10 -3.96 -3.73
N PHE A 60 -0.46 -4.72 -2.68
CA PHE A 60 0.44 -4.96 -1.55
C PHE A 60 1.30 -6.22 -1.70
N THR A 61 0.83 -7.25 -2.41
CA THR A 61 1.54 -8.53 -2.52
C THR A 61 1.78 -8.93 -3.96
N ASN A 62 2.90 -9.61 -4.22
CA ASN A 62 3.20 -10.14 -5.54
C ASN A 62 2.12 -11.12 -6.02
N LYS A 63 1.57 -11.95 -5.11
CA LYS A 63 0.47 -12.87 -5.42
C LYS A 63 -0.79 -12.13 -5.87
N ALA A 64 -1.15 -11.03 -5.21
CA ALA A 64 -2.30 -10.21 -5.64
C ALA A 64 -2.04 -9.58 -7.02
N ALA A 65 -0.82 -9.07 -7.27
CA ALA A 65 -0.44 -8.51 -8.57
C ALA A 65 -0.52 -9.57 -9.69
N GLU A 66 -0.10 -10.79 -9.43
CA GLU A 66 -0.17 -11.91 -10.37
C GLU A 66 -1.62 -12.29 -10.67
N GLN A 67 -2.45 -12.48 -9.64
CA GLN A 67 -3.87 -12.77 -9.79
C GLN A 67 -4.63 -11.68 -10.56
N MET A 68 -4.30 -10.40 -10.32
CA MET A 68 -4.87 -9.29 -11.07
C MET A 68 -4.48 -9.38 -12.55
N ARG A 69 -3.20 -9.66 -12.84
CA ARG A 69 -2.68 -9.79 -14.21
C ARG A 69 -3.37 -10.93 -14.95
N GLU A 70 -3.51 -12.09 -14.32
CA GLU A 70 -4.20 -13.26 -14.89
C GLU A 70 -5.68 -12.96 -15.22
N ARG A 71 -6.40 -12.32 -14.30
CA ARG A 71 -7.81 -11.94 -14.52
C ARG A 71 -7.97 -10.95 -15.66
N ILE A 72 -7.08 -9.95 -15.75
CA ILE A 72 -7.12 -8.98 -16.85
C ILE A 72 -6.76 -9.67 -18.18
N ALA A 73 -5.81 -10.60 -18.18
CA ALA A 73 -5.44 -11.37 -19.35
C ALA A 73 -6.61 -12.21 -19.91
N GLN A 74 -7.42 -12.78 -19.02
CA GLN A 74 -8.64 -13.53 -19.42
C GLN A 74 -9.69 -12.61 -20.07
N MET A 75 -9.79 -11.36 -19.62
CA MET A 75 -10.72 -10.38 -20.19
C MET A 75 -10.20 -9.70 -21.47
N LEU A 76 -8.88 -9.68 -21.67
CA LEU A 76 -8.17 -9.07 -22.80
C LEU A 76 -7.25 -10.09 -23.48
N PRO A 77 -7.80 -11.00 -24.29
CA PRO A 77 -7.03 -12.08 -24.91
C PRO A 77 -6.04 -11.60 -25.99
N ASP A 78 -6.18 -10.35 -26.47
CA ASP A 78 -5.29 -9.72 -27.44
C ASP A 78 -3.88 -9.39 -26.89
N GLY A 79 -3.62 -9.64 -25.63
CA GLY A 79 -2.31 -9.46 -25.01
C GLY A 79 -1.99 -8.02 -24.60
N ARG A 80 -2.87 -7.03 -24.82
CA ARG A 80 -2.65 -5.62 -24.45
C ARG A 80 -2.37 -5.44 -22.96
N HIS A 81 -2.87 -6.33 -22.07
CA HIS A 81 -2.64 -6.30 -20.64
C HIS A 81 -1.14 -6.31 -20.23
N ARG A 82 -0.25 -6.80 -21.09
CA ARG A 82 1.20 -6.87 -20.84
C ARG A 82 1.87 -5.50 -20.72
N TYR A 83 1.29 -4.47 -21.30
CA TYR A 83 1.81 -3.11 -21.30
C TYR A 83 1.35 -2.29 -20.09
N ILE A 84 0.48 -2.83 -19.24
CA ILE A 84 0.07 -2.17 -17.99
C ILE A 84 1.25 -2.18 -17.02
N ARG A 85 1.55 -1.03 -16.42
CA ARG A 85 2.50 -0.99 -15.30
C ARG A 85 1.80 -1.47 -14.03
N MET A 86 2.01 -2.75 -13.70
CA MET A 86 1.33 -3.41 -12.58
C MET A 86 2.31 -4.13 -11.67
N GLY A 87 2.11 -4.01 -10.34
CA GLY A 87 2.93 -4.69 -9.34
C GLY A 87 2.70 -4.19 -7.93
N THR A 88 3.57 -4.62 -7.02
CA THR A 88 3.62 -4.03 -5.68
C THR A 88 4.29 -2.66 -5.75
N PHE A 89 4.01 -1.78 -4.76
CA PHE A 89 4.69 -0.49 -4.65
C PHE A 89 6.21 -0.64 -4.81
N HIS A 90 6.82 -1.52 -4.03
CA HIS A 90 8.27 -1.72 -4.04
C HIS A 90 8.77 -2.23 -5.40
N SER A 91 8.08 -3.17 -6.05
CA SER A 91 8.51 -3.71 -7.33
C SER A 91 8.41 -2.69 -8.48
N VAL A 92 7.37 -1.86 -8.47
CA VAL A 92 7.21 -0.81 -9.49
C VAL A 92 8.22 0.30 -9.27
N PHE A 93 8.33 0.81 -8.03
CA PHE A 93 9.19 1.95 -7.74
C PHE A 93 10.68 1.61 -7.73
N SER A 94 11.07 0.36 -7.41
CA SER A 94 12.47 -0.06 -7.61
C SER A 94 12.92 0.01 -9.08
N ARG A 95 12.03 -0.27 -10.04
CA ARG A 95 12.33 -0.11 -11.47
C ARG A 95 12.47 1.36 -11.84
N ILE A 96 11.54 2.21 -11.38
CA ILE A 96 11.61 3.67 -11.59
C ILE A 96 12.90 4.24 -11.00
N LEU A 97 13.31 3.77 -9.82
CA LEU A 97 14.58 4.18 -9.21
C LEU A 97 15.78 3.72 -10.03
N ARG A 98 15.79 2.50 -10.57
CA ARG A 98 16.90 2.03 -11.43
C ARG A 98 17.03 2.88 -12.68
N ASP A 99 15.90 3.22 -13.31
CA ASP A 99 15.86 4.05 -14.53
C ASP A 99 16.37 5.50 -14.28
N ASN A 100 16.45 5.94 -13.00
CA ASN A 100 16.82 7.31 -12.61
C ASN A 100 17.83 7.34 -11.44
N ALA A 101 18.59 6.28 -11.25
CA ALA A 101 19.42 6.10 -10.04
C ALA A 101 20.52 7.17 -9.93
N ASP A 102 21.10 7.60 -11.05
CA ASP A 102 22.08 8.68 -11.15
C ASP A 102 21.56 10.00 -10.57
N ARG A 103 20.26 10.30 -10.77
CA ARG A 103 19.60 11.53 -10.30
C ARG A 103 19.55 11.63 -8.77
N ILE A 104 19.61 10.50 -8.07
CA ILE A 104 19.60 10.42 -6.59
C ILE A 104 20.96 9.98 -6.01
N GLY A 105 21.98 9.86 -6.89
CA GLY A 105 23.35 9.51 -6.51
C GLY A 105 23.53 8.05 -6.10
N PHE A 106 22.83 7.13 -6.78
CA PHE A 106 23.02 5.69 -6.67
C PHE A 106 23.40 5.08 -8.01
N PRO A 107 24.09 3.94 -8.04
CA PRO A 107 24.32 3.18 -9.27
C PRO A 107 23.00 2.54 -9.74
N GLN A 108 22.81 2.38 -11.05
CA GLN A 108 21.63 1.68 -11.60
C GLN A 108 21.53 0.23 -11.09
N SER A 109 22.67 -0.39 -10.82
CA SER A 109 22.79 -1.74 -10.28
C SER A 109 22.72 -1.81 -8.76
N PHE A 110 22.15 -0.80 -8.08
CA PHE A 110 22.11 -0.81 -6.62
C PHE A 110 21.53 -2.11 -6.08
N THR A 111 22.11 -2.58 -4.96
CA THR A 111 21.65 -3.79 -4.26
C THR A 111 20.49 -3.45 -3.32
N ILE A 112 19.54 -4.35 -3.20
CA ILE A 112 18.48 -4.24 -2.18
C ILE A 112 18.88 -5.11 -0.99
N TYR A 113 19.12 -4.47 0.17
CA TYR A 113 19.46 -5.17 1.41
C TYR A 113 18.25 -5.89 1.98
N GLU A 114 18.47 -7.13 2.38
CA GLU A 114 17.50 -7.90 3.15
C GLU A 114 17.53 -7.51 4.64
N PRO A 115 16.50 -7.89 5.44
CA PRO A 115 16.48 -7.59 6.87
C PRO A 115 17.68 -8.09 7.66
N SER A 116 18.32 -9.19 7.23
CA SER A 116 19.57 -9.72 7.77
C SER A 116 20.74 -8.77 7.56
N ASP A 117 20.89 -8.22 6.34
CA ASP A 117 21.97 -7.31 5.98
C ASP A 117 21.86 -6.00 6.78
N CYS A 118 20.63 -5.47 6.87
CA CYS A 118 20.33 -4.28 7.66
C CYS A 118 20.74 -4.46 9.14
N LYS A 119 20.35 -5.59 9.75
CA LYS A 119 20.70 -5.89 11.15
C LYS A 119 22.20 -6.06 11.35
N ASN A 120 22.89 -6.73 10.42
CA ASN A 120 24.33 -6.92 10.48
C ASN A 120 25.07 -5.58 10.38
N LEU A 121 24.64 -4.70 9.46
CA LEU A 121 25.22 -3.36 9.34
C LEU A 121 24.99 -2.54 10.61
N LEU A 122 23.80 -2.56 11.20
CA LEU A 122 23.51 -1.87 12.45
C LEU A 122 24.32 -2.43 13.62
N LYS A 123 24.48 -3.76 13.73
CA LYS A 123 25.35 -4.38 14.73
C LYS A 123 26.80 -3.90 14.62
N THR A 124 27.30 -3.77 13.39
CA THR A 124 28.64 -3.25 13.14
C THR A 124 28.77 -1.80 13.59
N ILE A 125 27.79 -0.94 13.24
CA ILE A 125 27.76 0.48 13.64
C ILE A 125 27.76 0.63 15.16
N VAL A 126 26.89 -0.11 15.87
CA VAL A 126 26.81 -0.08 17.35
C VAL A 126 28.16 -0.45 17.99
N ARG A 127 28.82 -1.49 17.47
CA ARG A 127 30.13 -1.93 17.96
C ARG A 127 31.21 -0.87 17.72
N GLU A 128 31.29 -0.28 16.55
CA GLU A 128 32.29 0.74 16.20
C GLU A 128 32.11 2.04 17.00
N LEU A 129 30.87 2.37 17.37
CA LEU A 129 30.58 3.49 18.25
C LEU A 129 30.75 3.16 19.74
N ASN A 130 31.19 1.95 20.08
CA ASN A 130 31.34 1.45 21.46
C ASN A 130 30.07 1.64 22.30
N LEU A 131 28.90 1.43 21.72
CA LEU A 131 27.62 1.55 22.39
C LEU A 131 27.17 0.21 22.99
N ASP A 132 26.39 0.28 24.06
CA ASP A 132 25.78 -0.86 24.74
C ASP A 132 24.80 -1.61 23.84
N ASP A 133 25.12 -2.83 23.42
CA ASP A 133 24.35 -3.65 22.51
C ASP A 133 23.04 -4.17 23.14
N THR A 134 22.93 -4.14 24.47
CA THR A 134 21.68 -4.48 25.17
C THR A 134 20.64 -3.36 25.07
N LYS A 135 21.07 -2.11 24.94
CA LYS A 135 20.23 -0.92 24.73
C LYS A 135 19.99 -0.68 23.23
N TYR A 136 21.06 -0.70 22.44
CA TYR A 136 21.01 -0.45 20.99
C TYR A 136 20.83 -1.74 20.18
N LYS A 137 19.76 -2.48 20.47
CA LYS A 137 19.46 -3.76 19.80
C LYS A 137 19.23 -3.54 18.30
N PRO A 138 19.94 -4.24 17.39
CA PRO A 138 19.82 -4.04 15.94
C PRO A 138 18.40 -4.17 15.41
N ALA A 139 17.57 -5.06 15.96
CA ALA A 139 16.19 -5.23 15.56
C ALA A 139 15.32 -4.00 15.91
N MET A 140 15.52 -3.41 17.08
CA MET A 140 14.83 -2.19 17.52
C MET A 140 15.27 -1.00 16.67
N LEU A 141 16.58 -0.84 16.43
CA LEU A 141 17.12 0.21 15.57
C LEU A 141 16.55 0.11 14.15
N ALA A 142 16.56 -1.09 13.56
CA ALA A 142 15.98 -1.32 12.23
C ALA A 142 14.51 -0.94 12.18
N SER A 143 13.71 -1.31 13.18
CA SER A 143 12.29 -0.97 13.25
C SER A 143 12.06 0.55 13.32
N ARG A 144 12.86 1.28 14.12
CA ARG A 144 12.75 2.74 14.22
C ARG A 144 13.19 3.46 12.95
N ILE A 145 14.25 2.98 12.30
CA ILE A 145 14.71 3.50 10.99
C ILE A 145 13.62 3.28 9.94
N SER A 146 13.05 2.07 9.89
CA SER A 146 11.93 1.75 9.01
C SER A 146 10.76 2.71 9.23
N TYR A 147 10.35 2.92 10.47
CA TYR A 147 9.28 3.87 10.80
C TYR A 147 9.60 5.30 10.34
N ALA A 148 10.81 5.79 10.61
CA ALA A 148 11.24 7.12 10.18
C ALA A 148 11.18 7.27 8.64
N LYS A 149 11.71 6.29 7.90
CA LYS A 149 11.67 6.28 6.43
C LYS A 149 10.24 6.25 5.89
N ASN A 150 9.36 5.43 6.45
CA ASN A 150 7.95 5.34 6.07
C ASN A 150 7.16 6.63 6.39
N CYS A 151 7.64 7.43 7.36
CA CYS A 151 7.15 8.79 7.64
C CYS A 151 7.86 9.87 6.83
N LEU A 152 8.75 9.52 5.88
CA LEU A 152 9.55 10.43 5.06
C LEU A 152 10.49 11.33 5.88
N VAL A 153 10.90 10.89 7.06
CA VAL A 153 11.87 11.60 7.91
C VAL A 153 13.27 11.13 7.54
N THR A 154 14.01 11.98 6.80
CA THR A 154 15.41 11.71 6.46
C THR A 154 16.31 11.83 7.68
N PRO A 155 17.55 11.24 7.68
CA PRO A 155 18.48 11.40 8.80
C PRO A 155 18.75 12.85 9.18
N GLY A 156 18.93 13.74 8.21
CA GLY A 156 19.11 15.17 8.46
C GLY A 156 17.90 15.82 9.12
N ALA A 157 16.69 15.52 8.64
CA ALA A 157 15.45 16.01 9.25
C ALA A 157 15.23 15.46 10.66
N TYR A 158 15.64 14.19 10.91
CA TYR A 158 15.57 13.58 12.22
C TYR A 158 16.49 14.31 13.22
N LEU A 159 17.75 14.53 12.86
CA LEU A 159 18.74 15.22 13.71
C LEU A 159 18.39 16.68 13.97
N ALA A 160 17.75 17.37 13.00
CA ALA A 160 17.34 18.77 13.14
C ALA A 160 16.11 18.92 14.05
N ASN A 161 15.36 17.85 14.36
CA ASN A 161 14.15 17.94 15.16
C ASN A 161 14.44 17.61 16.64
N ALA A 162 14.41 18.66 17.47
CA ALA A 162 14.66 18.53 18.90
C ALA A 162 13.72 17.55 19.64
N SER A 163 12.48 17.39 19.15
CA SER A 163 11.51 16.48 19.74
C SER A 163 11.95 15.01 19.60
N PHE A 164 12.52 14.62 18.45
CA PHE A 164 13.06 13.27 18.26
C PHE A 164 14.24 13.00 19.20
N GLY A 165 15.17 13.95 19.32
CA GLY A 165 16.29 13.80 20.25
C GLY A 165 15.84 13.76 21.73
N ALA A 166 14.75 14.46 22.10
CA ALA A 166 14.19 14.35 23.44
C ALA A 166 13.55 12.98 23.69
N GLU A 167 12.89 12.43 22.70
CA GLU A 167 12.30 11.08 22.75
C GLU A 167 13.41 10.01 22.86
N ASP A 168 14.48 10.11 22.07
CA ASP A 168 15.61 9.19 22.11
C ASP A 168 16.28 9.18 23.49
N ARG A 169 16.44 10.36 24.13
CA ARG A 169 16.93 10.44 25.51
C ARG A 169 16.02 9.75 26.52
N ARG A 170 14.70 9.94 26.40
CA ARG A 170 13.71 9.22 27.24
C ARG A 170 13.79 7.71 27.07
N MET A 171 14.04 7.25 25.85
CA MET A 171 14.20 5.83 25.54
C MET A 171 15.61 5.29 25.86
N GLN A 172 16.50 6.11 26.43
CA GLN A 172 17.90 5.77 26.75
C GLN A 172 18.74 5.36 25.53
N ILE A 173 18.43 5.91 24.36
CA ILE A 173 19.15 5.69 23.09
C ILE A 173 19.50 7.03 22.41
N PRO A 174 20.18 7.98 23.09
CA PRO A 174 20.43 9.33 22.57
C PRO A 174 21.21 9.34 21.24
N GLU A 175 21.98 8.28 20.93
CA GLU A 175 22.75 8.16 19.69
C GLU A 175 21.95 7.63 18.50
N PHE A 176 20.64 7.40 18.65
CA PHE A 176 19.83 6.82 17.57
C PHE A 176 19.89 7.67 16.28
N GLY A 177 19.73 8.99 16.37
CA GLY A 177 19.83 9.88 15.22
C GLY A 177 21.17 9.80 14.49
N ASN A 178 22.29 9.68 15.25
CA ASN A 178 23.62 9.48 14.70
C ASN A 178 23.75 8.12 14.02
N ILE A 179 23.27 7.05 14.64
CA ILE A 179 23.24 5.69 14.07
C ILE A 179 22.45 5.68 12.77
N TYR A 180 21.30 6.32 12.72
CA TYR A 180 20.46 6.42 11.51
C TYR A 180 21.21 7.12 10.39
N ASN A 181 21.89 8.21 10.67
CA ASN A 181 22.70 8.95 9.69
C ASN A 181 23.86 8.10 9.14
N ILE A 182 24.63 7.44 10.03
CA ILE A 182 25.73 6.55 9.63
C ILE A 182 25.21 5.37 8.81
N TYR A 183 24.07 4.77 9.20
CA TYR A 183 23.45 3.66 8.48
C TYR A 183 23.12 4.05 7.04
N CYS A 184 22.41 5.16 6.84
CA CYS A 184 22.06 5.63 5.50
C CYS A 184 23.28 6.02 4.67
N ALA A 185 24.29 6.67 5.27
CA ALA A 185 25.52 7.01 4.59
C ALA A 185 26.29 5.76 4.12
N ARG A 186 26.32 4.70 4.93
CA ARG A 186 26.96 3.42 4.55
C ARG A 186 26.20 2.69 3.48
N CYS A 187 24.87 2.63 3.57
CA CYS A 187 24.03 2.07 2.50
C CYS A 187 24.34 2.78 1.17
N LYS A 188 24.34 4.12 1.17
CA LYS A 188 24.63 4.90 -0.03
C LYS A 188 26.04 4.65 -0.57
N ARG A 189 27.06 4.63 0.29
CA ARG A 189 28.46 4.33 -0.09
C ARG A 189 28.60 2.93 -0.70
N ASN A 190 27.85 1.97 -0.20
CA ASN A 190 27.85 0.59 -0.70
C ASN A 190 26.97 0.40 -1.95
N GLY A 191 26.36 1.47 -2.49
CA GLY A 191 25.42 1.38 -3.60
C GLY A 191 24.22 0.48 -3.26
N ALA A 192 23.73 0.55 -2.02
CA ALA A 192 22.64 -0.30 -1.54
C ALA A 192 21.49 0.53 -0.97
N MET A 193 20.28 -0.01 -1.10
CA MET A 193 19.05 0.49 -0.49
C MET A 193 18.43 -0.63 0.35
N ASP A 194 17.88 -0.32 1.50
CA ASP A 194 16.96 -1.25 2.15
C ASP A 194 15.55 -1.15 1.53
N PHE A 195 14.64 -1.99 2.02
CA PHE A 195 13.30 -2.06 1.46
C PHE A 195 12.51 -0.74 1.62
N ASP A 196 12.69 -0.05 2.73
CA ASP A 196 12.03 1.24 3.00
C ASP A 196 12.66 2.39 2.20
N ASP A 197 13.95 2.29 1.86
CA ASP A 197 14.61 3.23 0.97
C ASP A 197 13.95 3.30 -0.40
N LEU A 198 13.39 2.20 -0.91
CA LEU A 198 12.72 2.19 -2.20
C LEU A 198 11.57 3.20 -2.26
N LEU A 199 10.84 3.37 -1.16
CA LEU A 199 9.75 4.36 -1.07
C LEU A 199 10.27 5.75 -0.71
N LEU A 200 11.23 5.86 0.20
CA LEU A 200 11.83 7.13 0.59
C LEU A 200 12.56 7.77 -0.59
N GLN A 201 13.44 7.03 -1.27
CA GLN A 201 14.19 7.54 -2.42
C GLN A 201 13.29 7.86 -3.63
N THR A 202 12.18 7.12 -3.82
CA THR A 202 11.17 7.49 -4.81
C THR A 202 10.54 8.84 -4.48
N ASN A 203 10.21 9.09 -3.21
CA ASN A 203 9.68 10.40 -2.79
C ASN A 203 10.70 11.52 -2.99
N ILE A 204 11.99 11.26 -2.69
CA ILE A 204 13.10 12.21 -2.92
C ILE A 204 13.25 12.48 -4.43
N LEU A 205 13.30 11.43 -5.25
CA LEU A 205 13.39 11.55 -6.71
C LEU A 205 12.25 12.43 -7.28
N LEU A 206 11.01 12.10 -6.91
CA LEU A 206 9.85 12.84 -7.39
C LEU A 206 9.74 14.26 -6.82
N ARG A 207 10.38 14.57 -5.68
CA ARG A 207 10.45 15.91 -5.11
C ARG A 207 11.51 16.76 -5.80
N ASP A 208 12.69 16.20 -6.00
CA ASP A 208 13.90 16.94 -6.35
C ASP A 208 14.18 16.96 -7.86
N CYS A 209 13.49 16.12 -8.65
CA CYS A 209 13.62 16.02 -10.11
C CYS A 209 12.25 16.28 -10.80
N PRO A 210 11.85 17.56 -10.98
CA PRO A 210 10.56 17.92 -11.57
C PRO A 210 10.35 17.36 -12.99
N ASP A 211 11.40 17.26 -13.80
CA ASP A 211 11.38 16.67 -15.14
C ASP A 211 11.02 15.16 -15.11
N VAL A 212 11.58 14.42 -14.15
CA VAL A 212 11.24 13.00 -13.92
C VAL A 212 9.79 12.88 -13.47
N THR A 213 9.35 13.74 -12.56
CA THR A 213 7.97 13.75 -12.05
C THR A 213 6.98 14.04 -13.18
N ALA A 214 7.20 15.08 -13.97
CA ALA A 214 6.36 15.42 -15.12
C ALA A 214 6.24 14.25 -16.11
N ARG A 215 7.37 13.59 -16.43
CA ARG A 215 7.38 12.42 -17.32
C ARG A 215 6.49 11.29 -16.81
N TYR A 216 6.56 10.95 -15.52
CA TYR A 216 5.73 9.88 -14.97
C TYR A 216 4.28 10.30 -14.75
N GLN A 217 3.99 11.58 -14.49
CA GLN A 217 2.62 12.11 -14.47
C GLN A 217 1.96 12.01 -15.84
N GLU A 218 2.68 12.38 -16.92
CA GLU A 218 2.19 12.23 -18.30
C GLU A 218 2.01 10.76 -18.69
N GLN A 219 2.90 9.88 -18.24
CA GLN A 219 2.82 8.46 -18.54
C GLN A 219 1.66 7.82 -17.78
N PHE A 220 1.53 8.04 -16.47
CA PHE A 220 0.54 7.37 -15.61
C PHE A 220 -0.71 8.23 -15.43
N LYS A 221 -1.50 8.31 -16.51
CA LYS A 221 -2.75 9.08 -16.50
C LYS A 221 -3.80 8.51 -15.56
N TYR A 222 -3.78 7.19 -15.34
CA TYR A 222 -4.71 6.46 -14.49
C TYR A 222 -3.95 5.67 -13.43
N ILE A 223 -4.22 5.94 -12.18
CA ILE A 223 -3.59 5.27 -11.05
C ILE A 223 -4.64 4.50 -10.27
N LEU A 224 -4.46 3.19 -10.14
CA LEU A 224 -5.38 2.32 -9.41
C LEU A 224 -4.63 1.65 -8.26
N VAL A 225 -5.22 1.67 -7.07
CA VAL A 225 -4.60 1.12 -5.86
C VAL A 225 -5.56 0.20 -5.15
N ASP A 226 -5.15 -1.05 -4.96
CA ASP A 226 -5.88 -2.03 -4.15
C ASP A 226 -5.45 -1.96 -2.68
N GLU A 227 -6.31 -2.40 -1.77
CA GLU A 227 -6.11 -2.43 -0.30
C GLU A 227 -5.59 -1.08 0.27
N TYR A 228 -6.18 0.03 -0.17
CA TYR A 228 -5.69 1.38 0.12
C TYR A 228 -5.64 1.71 1.62
N GLN A 229 -6.46 1.06 2.46
CA GLN A 229 -6.44 1.20 3.92
C GLN A 229 -5.11 0.78 4.56
N ASP A 230 -4.30 -0.01 3.85
CA ASP A 230 -3.01 -0.51 4.34
C ASP A 230 -1.82 0.33 3.87
N THR A 231 -2.07 1.44 3.17
CA THR A 231 -1.01 2.33 2.69
C THR A 231 -0.37 3.11 3.84
N ASN A 232 0.97 3.21 3.81
CA ASN A 232 1.72 4.10 4.70
C ASN A 232 1.83 5.52 4.10
N TYR A 233 2.39 6.45 4.88
CA TYR A 233 2.51 7.85 4.46
C TYR A 233 3.40 8.02 3.22
N ALA A 234 4.49 7.27 3.10
CA ALA A 234 5.38 7.35 1.93
C ALA A 234 4.66 6.93 0.63
N GLN A 235 3.87 5.85 0.67
CA GLN A 235 3.05 5.38 -0.45
C GLN A 235 1.97 6.39 -0.83
N TYR A 236 1.28 6.94 0.17
CA TYR A 236 0.27 7.98 -0.03
C TYR A 236 0.84 9.21 -0.74
N VAL A 237 2.01 9.71 -0.32
CA VAL A 237 2.63 10.89 -0.93
C VAL A 237 3.04 10.63 -2.38
N ILE A 238 3.54 9.42 -2.69
CA ILE A 238 3.85 9.03 -4.08
C ILE A 238 2.60 9.07 -4.95
N ILE A 239 1.49 8.44 -4.50
CA ILE A 239 0.23 8.42 -5.25
C ILE A 239 -0.25 9.84 -5.48
N ARG A 240 -0.31 10.67 -4.44
CA ARG A 240 -0.72 12.08 -4.54
C ARG A 240 0.10 12.85 -5.56
N ARG A 241 1.42 12.71 -5.52
CA ARG A 241 2.32 13.45 -6.41
C ARG A 241 2.16 13.02 -7.86
N LEU A 242 2.06 11.72 -8.12
CA LEU A 242 1.89 11.20 -9.48
C LEU A 242 0.51 11.55 -10.05
N SER A 243 -0.53 11.67 -9.23
CA SER A 243 -1.89 11.99 -9.68
C SER A 243 -2.18 13.47 -9.86
N GLN A 244 -1.27 14.37 -9.51
CA GLN A 244 -1.50 15.82 -9.53
C GLN A 244 -1.91 16.38 -10.90
N LEU A 245 -1.39 15.83 -11.98
CA LEU A 245 -1.66 16.34 -13.32
C LEU A 245 -3.06 15.95 -13.83
N HIS A 246 -3.47 14.70 -13.64
CA HIS A 246 -4.69 14.17 -14.24
C HIS A 246 -5.81 13.89 -13.23
N SER A 247 -5.50 13.79 -11.96
CA SER A 247 -6.44 13.47 -10.87
C SER A 247 -7.26 12.17 -11.08
N LYS A 248 -6.89 11.32 -12.07
CA LYS A 248 -7.60 10.08 -12.39
C LYS A 248 -7.07 8.93 -11.52
N VAL A 249 -7.41 8.99 -10.25
CA VAL A 249 -7.00 8.01 -9.24
C VAL A 249 -8.20 7.22 -8.74
N CYS A 250 -8.07 5.90 -8.73
CA CYS A 250 -9.07 4.99 -8.16
C CYS A 250 -8.44 4.20 -7.03
N VAL A 251 -8.95 4.36 -5.82
CA VAL A 251 -8.51 3.57 -4.68
C VAL A 251 -9.63 2.65 -4.22
N VAL A 252 -9.26 1.40 -3.91
CA VAL A 252 -10.19 0.39 -3.41
C VAL A 252 -9.71 -0.04 -2.02
N GLY A 253 -10.62 -0.10 -1.06
CA GLY A 253 -10.26 -0.51 0.27
C GLY A 253 -11.43 -0.83 1.18
N ASP A 254 -11.11 -1.34 2.34
CA ASP A 254 -12.03 -1.62 3.42
C ASP A 254 -11.45 -1.08 4.73
N ASP A 255 -11.96 0.02 5.20
CA ASP A 255 -11.56 0.64 6.46
C ASP A 255 -11.70 -0.30 7.67
N ALA A 256 -12.66 -1.24 7.62
CA ALA A 256 -12.84 -2.26 8.63
C ALA A 256 -11.74 -3.35 8.64
N GLN A 257 -10.94 -3.44 7.57
CA GLN A 257 -9.83 -4.39 7.43
C GLN A 257 -8.45 -3.77 7.63
N SER A 258 -8.34 -2.53 8.10
CA SER A 258 -7.06 -1.86 8.37
C SER A 258 -6.40 -2.44 9.63
N ILE A 259 -5.59 -3.48 9.47
CA ILE A 259 -4.91 -4.19 10.56
C ILE A 259 -3.38 -4.08 10.53
N TYR A 260 -2.82 -3.31 9.58
CA TYR A 260 -1.37 -3.16 9.39
C TYR A 260 -0.80 -1.85 9.96
N SER A 261 -1.45 -1.24 10.96
CA SER A 261 -0.94 -0.04 11.64
C SER A 261 0.46 -0.25 12.24
N PHE A 262 0.77 -1.45 12.73
CA PHE A 262 2.10 -1.83 13.22
C PHE A 262 3.20 -1.85 12.13
N ARG A 263 2.81 -1.81 10.85
CA ARG A 263 3.71 -1.62 9.69
C ARG A 263 3.66 -0.20 9.12
N GLY A 264 3.08 0.75 9.85
CA GLY A 264 2.99 2.14 9.45
C GLY A 264 1.81 2.48 8.56
N ALA A 265 0.87 1.55 8.34
CA ALA A 265 -0.39 1.83 7.64
C ALA A 265 -1.18 2.92 8.38
N LYS A 266 -1.78 3.83 7.62
CA LYS A 266 -2.57 4.95 8.15
C LYS A 266 -3.98 4.92 7.58
N ILE A 267 -4.93 4.52 8.41
CA ILE A 267 -6.36 4.51 8.04
C ILE A 267 -6.85 5.90 7.62
N GLU A 268 -6.22 6.96 8.12
CA GLU A 268 -6.51 8.33 7.74
C GLU A 268 -6.36 8.56 6.22
N ASN A 269 -5.50 7.81 5.53
CA ASN A 269 -5.33 7.93 4.08
C ASN A 269 -6.64 7.64 3.34
N ILE A 270 -7.39 6.60 3.73
CA ILE A 270 -8.68 6.30 3.11
C ILE A 270 -9.79 7.23 3.62
N LEU A 271 -9.79 7.56 4.91
CA LEU A 271 -10.82 8.41 5.51
C LEU A 271 -10.75 9.87 5.01
N SER A 272 -9.56 10.36 4.66
CA SER A 272 -9.35 11.72 4.17
C SER A 272 -9.27 11.82 2.65
N PHE A 273 -9.48 10.74 1.90
CA PHE A 273 -9.36 10.73 0.44
C PHE A 273 -10.17 11.85 -0.24
N LYS A 274 -11.39 12.12 0.21
CA LYS A 274 -12.24 13.19 -0.33
C LYS A 274 -11.71 14.60 -0.03
N LYS A 275 -10.84 14.79 0.96
CA LYS A 275 -10.17 16.07 1.22
C LYS A 275 -9.09 16.34 0.18
N ASP A 276 -8.39 15.28 -0.25
CA ASP A 276 -7.35 15.37 -1.27
C ASP A 276 -7.93 15.45 -2.69
N PHE A 277 -9.09 14.82 -2.91
CA PHE A 277 -9.81 14.77 -4.17
C PHE A 277 -11.27 15.16 -3.93
N PRO A 278 -11.60 16.49 -3.88
CA PRO A 278 -12.95 16.96 -3.55
C PRO A 278 -14.04 16.44 -4.50
N ASP A 279 -13.69 16.28 -5.79
CA ASP A 279 -14.61 15.78 -6.83
C ASP A 279 -14.66 14.25 -6.89
N ALA A 280 -14.11 13.56 -5.89
CA ALA A 280 -14.08 12.11 -5.87
C ALA A 280 -15.47 11.50 -5.75
N MET A 281 -15.75 10.57 -6.64
CA MET A 281 -16.94 9.71 -6.57
C MET A 281 -16.70 8.60 -5.54
N ILE A 282 -17.72 8.33 -4.71
CA ILE A 282 -17.67 7.26 -3.71
C ILE A 282 -18.62 6.16 -4.11
N PHE A 283 -18.10 4.95 -4.29
CA PHE A 283 -18.87 3.74 -4.56
C PHE A 283 -18.82 2.81 -3.37
N LYS A 284 -19.98 2.27 -2.97
CA LYS A 284 -20.07 1.32 -1.85
C LYS A 284 -20.41 -0.07 -2.41
N LEU A 285 -19.53 -1.05 -2.18
CA LEU A 285 -19.76 -2.44 -2.52
C LEU A 285 -20.18 -3.20 -1.26
N GLU A 286 -21.49 -3.32 -1.05
CA GLU A 286 -22.07 -3.85 0.19
C GLU A 286 -22.50 -5.32 0.07
N GLN A 287 -22.74 -5.81 -1.16
CA GLN A 287 -23.14 -7.20 -1.38
C GLN A 287 -21.95 -8.15 -1.22
N ASN A 288 -22.05 -9.07 -0.27
CA ASN A 288 -21.05 -10.11 -0.02
C ASN A 288 -21.41 -11.38 -0.80
N TYR A 289 -20.47 -11.88 -1.61
CA TYR A 289 -20.59 -13.09 -2.43
C TYR A 289 -19.81 -14.29 -1.87
N ARG A 290 -19.16 -14.12 -0.72
CA ARG A 290 -18.24 -15.13 -0.15
C ARG A 290 -18.86 -15.93 0.98
N SER A 291 -19.66 -15.26 1.82
CA SER A 291 -20.09 -15.77 3.12
C SER A 291 -21.59 -15.87 3.22
N THR A 292 -22.08 -16.77 4.10
CA THR A 292 -23.50 -16.92 4.43
C THR A 292 -24.02 -15.69 5.18
N ARG A 293 -25.34 -15.52 5.24
CA ARG A 293 -26.01 -14.38 5.93
C ARG A 293 -25.60 -14.31 7.42
N THR A 294 -25.62 -15.45 8.12
CA THR A 294 -25.25 -15.50 9.54
C THR A 294 -23.84 -14.94 9.79
N ILE A 295 -22.86 -15.26 8.92
CA ILE A 295 -21.48 -14.75 9.06
C ILE A 295 -21.44 -13.24 8.80
N VAL A 296 -22.13 -12.76 7.78
CA VAL A 296 -22.16 -11.34 7.41
C VAL A 296 -22.83 -10.49 8.50
N GLU A 297 -23.94 -10.96 9.04
CA GLU A 297 -24.66 -10.29 10.14
C GLU A 297 -23.81 -10.22 11.41
N ALA A 298 -23.13 -11.30 11.77
CA ALA A 298 -22.21 -11.30 12.91
C ALA A 298 -21.04 -10.34 12.71
N ALA A 299 -20.45 -10.31 11.51
CA ALA A 299 -19.38 -9.37 11.18
C ALA A 299 -19.85 -7.91 11.27
N ASN A 300 -21.05 -7.59 10.76
CA ASN A 300 -21.66 -6.27 10.91
C ASN A 300 -21.82 -5.89 12.39
N SER A 301 -22.35 -6.78 13.23
CA SER A 301 -22.52 -6.53 14.68
C SER A 301 -21.21 -6.20 15.40
N VAL A 302 -20.11 -6.82 14.98
CA VAL A 302 -18.78 -6.53 15.56
C VAL A 302 -18.30 -5.15 15.09
N ILE A 303 -18.37 -4.87 13.79
CA ILE A 303 -17.82 -3.63 13.24
C ILE A 303 -18.66 -2.39 13.55
N GLU A 304 -19.94 -2.53 13.84
CA GLU A 304 -20.81 -1.43 14.27
C GLU A 304 -20.33 -0.71 15.53
N ARG A 305 -19.54 -1.37 16.37
CA ARG A 305 -18.92 -0.79 17.57
C ARG A 305 -17.71 0.10 17.26
N ASN A 306 -17.21 0.09 16.03
CA ASN A 306 -16.11 0.96 15.61
C ASN A 306 -16.64 2.33 15.21
N SER A 307 -16.33 3.36 16.00
CA SER A 307 -16.78 4.75 15.75
C SER A 307 -16.05 5.46 14.60
N LYS A 308 -14.84 5.01 14.27
CA LYS A 308 -14.02 5.59 13.19
C LYS A 308 -14.12 4.74 11.93
N ARG A 309 -15.27 4.73 11.29
CA ARG A 309 -15.48 3.95 10.06
C ARG A 309 -16.25 4.74 9.02
N MET A 310 -16.11 4.33 7.77
CA MET A 310 -16.99 4.76 6.70
C MET A 310 -18.28 3.94 6.74
N GLU A 311 -19.41 4.62 6.66
CA GLU A 311 -20.72 4.00 6.79
C GLU A 311 -21.00 3.06 5.62
N LYS A 312 -21.08 1.75 5.90
CA LYS A 312 -21.51 0.70 4.98
C LYS A 312 -22.18 -0.41 5.77
N LYS A 313 -23.12 -1.10 5.14
CA LYS A 313 -23.80 -2.28 5.70
C LYS A 313 -23.71 -3.43 4.72
N CYS A 314 -22.83 -4.37 5.00
CA CYS A 314 -22.69 -5.56 4.17
C CYS A 314 -23.91 -6.47 4.29
N PHE A 315 -24.34 -7.06 3.20
CA PHE A 315 -25.43 -8.05 3.17
C PHE A 315 -25.06 -9.21 2.23
N SER A 316 -25.67 -10.36 2.45
CA SER A 316 -25.54 -11.53 1.58
C SER A 316 -26.94 -12.00 1.13
N GLU A 317 -27.07 -12.31 -0.16
CA GLU A 317 -28.25 -12.96 -0.73
C GLU A 317 -28.12 -14.49 -0.76
N GLY A 318 -26.98 -15.01 -0.29
CA GLY A 318 -26.75 -16.44 -0.18
C GLY A 318 -27.56 -17.10 0.93
N ASP A 319 -27.28 -18.38 1.18
CA ASP A 319 -27.94 -19.16 2.20
C ASP A 319 -27.74 -18.56 3.61
N MET A 320 -28.68 -18.91 4.52
CA MET A 320 -28.58 -18.51 5.93
C MET A 320 -27.30 -19.05 6.58
N GLY A 321 -26.91 -20.26 6.24
CA GLY A 321 -25.78 -20.96 6.80
C GLY A 321 -26.04 -21.52 8.21
N GLU A 322 -24.99 -22.12 8.79
CA GLU A 322 -25.05 -22.66 10.15
C GLU A 322 -25.02 -21.55 11.21
N LYS A 323 -25.58 -21.85 12.39
CA LYS A 323 -25.47 -20.98 13.57
C LYS A 323 -24.02 -20.90 14.04
N ILE A 324 -23.59 -19.73 14.48
CA ILE A 324 -22.26 -19.52 15.07
C ILE A 324 -22.22 -20.28 16.40
N ARG A 325 -21.20 -21.14 16.57
CA ARG A 325 -20.91 -21.86 17.82
C ARG A 325 -19.86 -21.10 18.61
N VAL A 326 -20.10 -20.86 19.87
CA VAL A 326 -19.13 -20.24 20.77
C VAL A 326 -18.52 -21.37 21.63
N LEU A 327 -17.23 -21.60 21.43
CA LEU A 327 -16.46 -22.56 22.22
C LEU A 327 -15.57 -21.79 23.20
N ARG A 328 -15.68 -22.16 24.48
CA ARG A 328 -14.82 -21.61 25.54
C ARG A 328 -13.83 -22.68 25.97
N ALA A 329 -12.55 -22.42 25.81
CA ALA A 329 -11.47 -23.25 26.32
C ALA A 329 -10.79 -22.57 27.50
N TYR A 330 -10.32 -23.34 28.45
CA TYR A 330 -9.55 -22.85 29.59
C TYR A 330 -8.03 -22.81 29.32
N THR A 331 -7.60 -23.44 28.22
CA THR A 331 -6.19 -23.53 27.82
C THR A 331 -6.05 -23.30 26.31
N CYS A 332 -4.81 -23.05 25.83
CA CYS A 332 -4.49 -22.87 24.40
C CYS A 332 -4.65 -24.16 23.55
N LEU A 333 -4.96 -25.30 24.15
CA LEU A 333 -5.13 -26.58 23.46
C LEU A 333 -6.31 -26.61 22.48
N LEU A 334 -7.20 -25.63 22.52
CA LEU A 334 -8.28 -25.48 21.54
C LEU A 334 -7.75 -25.33 20.09
N TYR A 335 -6.56 -24.74 19.92
CA TYR A 335 -5.95 -24.55 18.60
C TYR A 335 -5.39 -25.82 17.96
N THR A 336 -5.29 -26.91 18.73
CA THR A 336 -4.73 -28.19 18.28
C THR A 336 -5.79 -29.28 18.07
N SER A 337 -7.05 -29.00 18.38
CA SER A 337 -8.15 -29.93 18.10
C SER A 337 -8.51 -29.83 16.60
N PRO A 338 -8.50 -30.94 15.84
CA PRO A 338 -9.01 -30.95 14.48
C PRO A 338 -10.51 -30.58 14.51
N SER A 339 -10.90 -29.67 13.65
CA SER A 339 -12.29 -29.25 13.42
C SER A 339 -13.08 -30.31 12.69
#